data_89fac79cfed5f14980268eb64c6b4d54
#
_entry.id   89fac79cfed5f14980268eb64c6b4d54
#
_cell.length_a   1.000
_cell.length_b   1.000
_cell.length_c   1.000
_cell.angle_alpha   90.00
_cell.angle_beta   90.00
_cell.angle_gamma   90.00
#
_symmetry.space_group_name_H-M   'P 1'
#
loop_
_entity.id
_entity.type
_entity.pdbx_description
1 polymer ?
#
loop_
_entity_poly.entity_id
_entity_poly.type
_entity_poly.pdbx_seq_one_letter_code
_entity_poly.pdbx_strand_id
1 'polypeptide(L)'
;MNATTAATRPGRHRSEAADEAILDATLAVLGEHGYAGLTMAAVIERSGVSSATLYRRYTTRIELVTAAIATLLPLPVDTDTGSFEGDLGTFVRHVAQSIERRNERAVQALRVEKERDPALHACLREHFLAPRLADLKAILARAKKRGDIDTMPPVDVALSLVTGPLYHRAYHLDEPLTPAFVKNTIAYAVRALSA
;
A
#
# COMPACT_ATOMS: atom_id res chain seq x y z
N MET A 1 8.86 -22.32 40.52
CA MET A 1 8.52 -21.26 39.53
C MET A 1 8.93 -21.80 38.16
N ASN A 2 8.01 -22.39 37.42
CA ASN A 2 8.28 -22.97 36.10
C ASN A 2 7.82 -21.98 35.04
N ALA A 3 8.78 -21.40 34.32
CA ALA A 3 8.52 -20.62 33.14
C ALA A 3 8.23 -21.55 31.95
N THR A 4 6.98 -21.63 31.56
CA THR A 4 6.57 -22.39 30.35
C THR A 4 6.95 -21.58 29.13
N THR A 5 8.06 -21.95 28.49
CA THR A 5 8.46 -21.42 27.19
C THR A 5 7.51 -21.97 26.14
N ALA A 6 6.66 -21.14 25.57
CA ALA A 6 5.76 -21.52 24.48
C ALA A 6 6.58 -21.85 23.22
N ALA A 7 6.74 -23.14 22.92
CA ALA A 7 7.41 -23.62 21.72
C ALA A 7 6.58 -23.24 20.47
N THR A 8 7.09 -22.36 19.66
CA THR A 8 6.52 -21.97 18.37
C THR A 8 6.56 -23.16 17.43
N ARG A 9 5.40 -23.61 16.93
CA ARG A 9 5.25 -24.81 16.09
C ARG A 9 6.00 -24.66 14.76
N PRO A 10 6.91 -25.59 14.38
CA PRO A 10 7.74 -25.49 13.17
C PRO A 10 6.98 -25.34 11.83
N GLY A 11 5.73 -25.80 11.77
CA GLY A 11 4.88 -25.71 10.55
C GLY A 11 4.39 -24.32 10.22
N ARG A 12 4.17 -23.45 11.21
CA ARG A 12 3.67 -22.07 11.01
C ARG A 12 4.75 -21.17 10.42
N HIS A 13 5.97 -21.25 10.87
CA HIS A 13 7.13 -20.49 10.36
C HIS A 13 7.45 -20.82 8.90
N ARG A 14 7.35 -22.09 8.51
CA ARG A 14 7.55 -22.54 7.12
C ARG A 14 6.44 -22.06 6.19
N SER A 15 5.22 -21.90 6.69
CA SER A 15 4.07 -21.38 5.96
C SER A 15 4.23 -19.89 5.66
N GLU A 16 4.63 -19.11 6.66
CA GLU A 16 4.85 -17.66 6.54
C GLU A 16 6.00 -17.33 5.57
N ALA A 17 7.13 -18.02 5.68
CA ALA A 17 8.25 -17.85 4.75
C ALA A 17 7.89 -18.20 3.28
N ALA A 18 7.03 -19.22 3.08
CA ALA A 18 6.57 -19.55 1.74
C ALA A 18 5.62 -18.50 1.16
N ASP A 19 4.76 -17.90 1.99
CA ASP A 19 3.89 -16.80 1.56
C ASP A 19 4.70 -15.56 1.19
N GLU A 20 5.66 -15.16 2.01
CA GLU A 20 6.56 -14.06 1.75
C GLU A 20 7.32 -14.27 0.42
N ALA A 21 7.92 -15.45 0.22
CA ALA A 21 8.62 -15.77 -1.02
C ALA A 21 7.72 -15.70 -2.26
N ILE A 22 6.46 -16.15 -2.17
CA ILE A 22 5.49 -16.06 -3.27
C ILE A 22 5.15 -14.60 -3.57
N LEU A 23 4.87 -13.79 -2.56
CA LEU A 23 4.45 -12.40 -2.74
C LEU A 23 5.59 -11.53 -3.27
N ASP A 24 6.82 -11.72 -2.78
CA ASP A 24 8.02 -11.05 -3.29
C ASP A 24 8.30 -11.43 -4.74
N ALA A 25 8.20 -12.73 -5.08
CA ALA A 25 8.35 -13.20 -6.45
C ALA A 25 7.28 -12.61 -7.37
N THR A 26 6.04 -12.48 -6.90
CA THR A 26 4.95 -11.86 -7.66
C THR A 26 5.25 -10.40 -7.99
N LEU A 27 5.70 -9.62 -7.00
CA LEU A 27 6.08 -8.22 -7.21
C LEU A 27 7.28 -8.08 -8.14
N ALA A 28 8.27 -8.96 -8.02
CA ALA A 28 9.43 -8.98 -8.90
C ALA A 28 9.04 -9.29 -10.36
N VAL A 29 8.23 -10.33 -10.59
CA VAL A 29 7.74 -10.69 -11.94
C VAL A 29 6.89 -9.56 -12.53
N LEU A 30 6.02 -8.94 -11.74
CA LEU A 30 5.25 -7.77 -12.17
C LEU A 30 6.15 -6.60 -12.60
N GLY A 31 7.19 -6.33 -11.83
CA GLY A 31 8.12 -5.24 -12.12
C GLY A 31 9.01 -5.48 -13.34
N GLU A 32 9.37 -6.75 -13.62
CA GLU A 32 10.26 -7.14 -14.72
C GLU A 32 9.51 -7.39 -16.03
N HIS A 33 8.34 -8.03 -15.96
CA HIS A 33 7.62 -8.54 -17.12
C HIS A 33 6.22 -7.96 -17.31
N GLY A 34 5.81 -7.06 -16.43
CA GLY A 34 4.48 -6.47 -16.44
C GLY A 34 3.37 -7.47 -16.06
N TYR A 35 2.12 -6.99 -16.09
CA TYR A 35 0.97 -7.84 -15.75
C TYR A 35 0.73 -8.97 -16.77
N ALA A 36 1.00 -8.73 -18.06
CA ALA A 36 0.88 -9.76 -19.09
C ALA A 36 1.84 -10.93 -18.87
N GLY A 37 3.07 -10.64 -18.39
CA GLY A 37 4.07 -11.66 -18.08
C GLY A 37 3.88 -12.36 -16.72
N LEU A 38 2.97 -11.88 -15.88
CA LEU A 38 2.68 -12.50 -14.60
C LEU A 38 1.88 -13.79 -14.80
N THR A 39 2.53 -14.92 -14.70
CA THR A 39 1.92 -16.24 -14.73
C THR A 39 2.20 -17.00 -13.45
N MET A 40 1.32 -17.97 -13.09
CA MET A 40 1.55 -18.83 -11.93
C MET A 40 2.88 -19.60 -12.07
N ALA A 41 3.23 -20.01 -13.29
CA ALA A 41 4.49 -20.71 -13.58
C ALA A 41 5.72 -19.81 -13.30
N ALA A 42 5.70 -18.55 -13.76
CA ALA A 42 6.79 -17.59 -13.51
C ALA A 42 7.00 -17.33 -12.02
N VAL A 43 5.89 -17.25 -11.25
CA VAL A 43 5.99 -17.07 -9.80
C VAL A 43 6.53 -18.33 -9.10
N ILE A 44 6.13 -19.54 -9.53
CA ILE A 44 6.68 -20.79 -9.00
C ILE A 44 8.20 -20.84 -9.24
N GLU A 45 8.62 -20.58 -10.47
CA GLU A 45 10.04 -20.58 -10.85
C GLU A 45 10.84 -19.57 -10.01
N ARG A 46 10.32 -18.35 -9.87
CA ARG A 46 11.01 -17.26 -9.16
C ARG A 46 11.05 -17.47 -7.64
N SER A 47 9.96 -17.95 -7.06
CA SER A 47 9.84 -18.15 -5.60
C SER A 47 10.52 -19.41 -5.09
N GLY A 48 10.75 -20.40 -5.95
CA GLY A 48 11.28 -21.72 -5.60
C GLY A 48 10.29 -22.58 -4.81
N VAL A 49 9.02 -22.18 -4.66
CA VAL A 49 8.02 -23.01 -3.98
C VAL A 49 7.46 -24.06 -4.94
N SER A 50 6.93 -25.16 -4.39
CA SER A 50 6.27 -26.16 -5.22
C SER A 50 4.95 -25.64 -5.77
N SER A 51 4.58 -26.14 -6.95
CA SER A 51 3.28 -25.85 -7.59
C SER A 51 2.11 -26.11 -6.62
N ALA A 52 2.12 -27.26 -5.91
CA ALA A 52 1.09 -27.56 -4.92
C ALA A 52 1.03 -26.53 -3.76
N THR A 53 2.16 -25.95 -3.39
CA THR A 53 2.23 -24.91 -2.35
C THR A 53 1.60 -23.61 -2.83
N LEU A 54 1.87 -23.18 -4.06
CA LEU A 54 1.27 -21.97 -4.65
C LEU A 54 -0.24 -22.14 -4.83
N TYR A 55 -0.69 -23.19 -5.55
CA TYR A 55 -2.11 -23.37 -5.86
C TYR A 55 -3.01 -23.65 -4.65
N ARG A 56 -2.46 -24.14 -3.56
CA ARG A 56 -3.20 -24.24 -2.30
C ARG A 56 -3.52 -22.89 -1.67
N ARG A 57 -2.76 -21.84 -1.96
CA ARG A 57 -2.89 -20.50 -1.39
C ARG A 57 -3.59 -19.53 -2.33
N TYR A 58 -3.24 -19.59 -3.59
CA TYR A 58 -3.69 -18.66 -4.62
C TYR A 58 -4.14 -19.47 -5.84
N THR A 59 -5.42 -19.43 -6.14
CA THR A 59 -6.00 -20.18 -7.26
C THR A 59 -5.98 -19.37 -8.55
N THR A 60 -5.97 -18.06 -8.44
CA THR A 60 -6.01 -17.14 -9.57
C THR A 60 -4.89 -16.09 -9.51
N ARG A 61 -4.56 -15.57 -10.68
CA ARG A 61 -3.62 -14.44 -10.81
C ARG A 61 -4.10 -13.20 -10.05
N ILE A 62 -5.40 -12.92 -10.04
CA ILE A 62 -5.98 -11.77 -9.33
C ILE A 62 -5.80 -11.92 -7.82
N GLU A 63 -6.08 -13.10 -7.25
CA GLU A 63 -5.83 -13.36 -5.83
C GLU A 63 -4.37 -13.14 -5.45
N LEU A 64 -3.46 -13.61 -6.29
CA LEU A 64 -2.03 -13.46 -6.10
C LEU A 64 -1.60 -11.98 -6.13
N VAL A 65 -2.09 -11.22 -7.12
CA VAL A 65 -1.84 -9.77 -7.23
C VAL A 65 -2.43 -9.04 -6.03
N THR A 66 -3.66 -9.37 -5.63
CA THR A 66 -4.32 -8.74 -4.47
C THR A 66 -3.49 -8.90 -3.20
N ALA A 67 -3.04 -10.13 -2.94
CA ALA A 67 -2.21 -10.41 -1.77
C ALA A 67 -0.85 -9.70 -1.85
N ALA A 68 -0.21 -9.69 -3.02
CA ALA A 68 1.06 -9.00 -3.22
C ALA A 68 0.94 -7.48 -3.04
N ILE A 69 -0.13 -6.85 -3.56
CA ILE A 69 -0.39 -5.42 -3.36
C ILE A 69 -0.64 -5.10 -1.89
N ALA A 70 -1.33 -5.98 -1.17
CA ALA A 70 -1.59 -5.77 0.26
C ALA A 70 -0.29 -5.65 1.07
N THR A 71 0.80 -6.30 0.65
CA THR A 71 2.11 -6.14 1.31
C THR A 71 2.76 -4.78 1.07
N LEU A 72 2.34 -4.07 0.02
CA LEU A 72 2.81 -2.71 -0.29
C LEU A 72 2.09 -1.65 0.52
N LEU A 73 0.93 -2.02 1.07
CA LEU A 73 0.21 -1.13 1.96
C LEU A 73 0.92 -1.16 3.32
N PRO A 74 1.27 -0.01 3.85
CA PRO A 74 1.77 0.04 5.21
C PRO A 74 0.71 -0.54 6.14
N LEU A 75 1.15 -1.23 7.20
CA LEU A 75 0.27 -1.67 8.27
C LEU A 75 -0.56 -0.47 8.77
N PRO A 76 -1.81 -0.69 9.18
CA PRO A 76 -2.61 0.37 9.81
C PRO A 76 -1.78 0.98 10.93
N VAL A 77 -1.45 2.25 10.81
CA VAL A 77 -0.77 2.99 11.86
C VAL A 77 -1.85 3.70 12.64
N ASP A 78 -1.75 3.63 13.96
CA ASP A 78 -2.54 4.53 14.78
C ASP A 78 -2.14 5.97 14.42
N THR A 79 -3.04 6.63 13.70
CA THR A 79 -2.85 8.01 13.26
C THR A 79 -3.43 9.01 14.26
N ASP A 80 -3.91 8.59 15.43
CA ASP A 80 -4.42 9.51 16.45
C ASP A 80 -3.27 10.08 17.30
N THR A 81 -2.64 11.12 16.78
CA THR A 81 -1.54 11.83 17.43
C THR A 81 -2.00 12.98 18.33
N GLY A 82 -3.30 13.23 18.38
CA GLY A 82 -3.90 14.34 19.14
C GLY A 82 -4.00 15.65 18.35
N SER A 83 -3.53 15.73 17.10
CA SER A 83 -3.65 16.91 16.25
C SER A 83 -3.83 16.56 14.78
N PHE A 84 -4.50 17.42 14.01
CA PHE A 84 -4.68 17.22 12.58
C PHE A 84 -3.35 17.17 11.82
N GLU A 85 -2.42 18.07 12.15
CA GLU A 85 -1.09 18.07 11.53
C GLU A 85 -0.32 16.78 11.81
N GLY A 86 -0.37 16.27 13.04
CA GLY A 86 0.27 15.02 13.42
C GLY A 86 -0.34 13.82 12.71
N ASP A 87 -1.67 13.72 12.69
CA ASP A 87 -2.42 12.64 12.06
C ASP A 87 -2.16 12.61 10.55
N LEU A 88 -2.35 13.76 9.87
CA LEU A 88 -2.12 13.90 8.44
C LEU A 88 -0.66 13.67 8.08
N GLY A 89 0.25 14.18 8.90
CA GLY A 89 1.68 13.98 8.74
C GLY A 89 2.10 12.52 8.81
N THR A 90 1.51 11.75 9.71
CA THR A 90 1.74 10.29 9.82
C THR A 90 1.23 9.56 8.58
N PHE A 91 0.03 9.91 8.11
CA PHE A 91 -0.54 9.37 6.88
C PHE A 91 0.33 9.66 5.65
N VAL A 92 0.75 10.91 5.45
CA VAL A 92 1.58 11.34 4.31
C VAL A 92 2.93 10.64 4.30
N ARG A 93 3.61 10.58 5.44
CA ARG A 93 4.89 9.86 5.57
C ARG A 93 4.75 8.39 5.22
N HIS A 94 3.66 7.77 5.63
CA HIS A 94 3.34 6.38 5.32
C HIS A 94 3.15 6.15 3.82
N VAL A 95 2.41 7.04 3.14
CA VAL A 95 2.26 6.98 1.68
C VAL A 95 3.61 7.16 0.99
N ALA A 96 4.42 8.13 1.42
CA ALA A 96 5.76 8.36 0.87
C ALA A 96 6.66 7.11 1.01
N GLN A 97 6.70 6.49 2.19
CA GLN A 97 7.46 5.25 2.41
C GLN A 97 6.97 4.09 1.53
N SER A 98 5.66 3.99 1.27
CA SER A 98 5.12 2.95 0.39
C SER A 98 5.56 3.15 -1.06
N ILE A 99 5.73 4.39 -1.50
CA ILE A 99 6.28 4.74 -2.81
C ILE A 99 7.76 4.36 -2.91
N GLU A 100 8.55 4.66 -1.87
CA GLU A 100 10.00 4.40 -1.85
C GLU A 100 10.38 2.91 -1.74
N ARG A 101 9.49 2.06 -1.21
CA ARG A 101 9.74 0.61 -0.99
C ARG A 101 9.80 -0.22 -2.27
N ARG A 102 10.40 0.29 -3.36
CA ARG A 102 10.93 -0.46 -4.54
C ARG A 102 9.95 -1.34 -5.34
N ASN A 103 8.65 -1.24 -5.13
CA ASN A 103 7.70 -1.96 -5.98
C ASN A 103 7.04 -1.03 -7.02
N GLU A 104 7.71 0.07 -7.30
CA GLU A 104 7.27 1.08 -8.27
C GLU A 104 6.93 0.48 -9.62
N ARG A 105 7.83 -0.35 -10.17
CA ARG A 105 7.62 -1.00 -11.46
C ARG A 105 6.40 -1.91 -11.45
N ALA A 106 6.21 -2.67 -10.37
CA ALA A 106 5.03 -3.53 -10.21
C ALA A 106 3.73 -2.71 -10.16
N VAL A 107 3.70 -1.64 -9.37
CA VAL A 107 2.54 -0.73 -9.27
C VAL A 107 2.27 -0.05 -10.61
N GLN A 108 3.30 0.41 -11.33
CA GLN A 108 3.15 1.02 -12.65
C GLN A 108 2.59 0.03 -13.67
N ALA A 109 3.09 -1.22 -13.68
CA ALA A 109 2.57 -2.28 -14.56
C ALA A 109 1.07 -2.52 -14.34
N LEU A 110 0.62 -2.52 -13.08
CA LEU A 110 -0.78 -2.68 -12.74
C LEU A 110 -1.63 -1.44 -13.11
N ARG A 111 -1.08 -0.23 -12.97
CA ARG A 111 -1.78 1.00 -13.36
C ARG A 111 -2.05 1.10 -14.86
N VAL A 112 -1.13 0.63 -15.68
CA VAL A 112 -1.30 0.57 -17.14
C VAL A 112 -2.38 -0.45 -17.53
N GLU A 113 -2.37 -1.62 -16.88
CA GLU A 113 -3.24 -2.73 -17.26
C GLU A 113 -4.68 -2.60 -16.71
N LYS A 114 -4.89 -1.87 -15.60
CA LYS A 114 -6.22 -1.71 -14.99
C LYS A 114 -7.30 -1.18 -15.94
N GLU A 115 -6.90 -0.43 -16.98
CA GLU A 115 -7.84 0.11 -17.97
C GLU A 115 -8.33 -0.95 -18.96
N ARG A 116 -7.58 -2.05 -19.08
CA ARG A 116 -7.87 -3.18 -19.96
C ARG A 116 -8.50 -4.37 -19.24
N ASP A 117 -8.31 -4.44 -17.91
CA ASP A 117 -8.81 -5.53 -17.07
C ASP A 117 -9.73 -4.97 -15.97
N PRO A 118 -11.07 -5.04 -16.14
CA PRO A 118 -12.04 -4.57 -15.15
C PRO A 118 -11.93 -5.27 -13.78
N ALA A 119 -11.52 -6.56 -13.74
CA ALA A 119 -11.35 -7.30 -12.50
C ALA A 119 -10.12 -6.77 -11.73
N LEU A 120 -9.03 -6.50 -12.44
CA LEU A 120 -7.85 -5.84 -11.86
C LEU A 120 -8.19 -4.43 -11.36
N HIS A 121 -8.98 -3.67 -12.12
CA HIS A 121 -9.42 -2.33 -11.69
C HIS A 121 -10.23 -2.41 -10.38
N ALA A 122 -11.20 -3.30 -10.29
CA ALA A 122 -12.00 -3.51 -9.09
C ALA A 122 -11.10 -3.90 -7.89
N CYS A 123 -10.18 -4.84 -8.10
CA CYS A 123 -9.21 -5.28 -7.11
C CYS A 123 -8.37 -4.10 -6.57
N LEU A 124 -7.80 -3.28 -7.45
CA LEU A 124 -7.00 -2.12 -7.05
C LEU A 124 -7.82 -1.06 -6.30
N ARG A 125 -9.08 -0.86 -6.70
CA ARG A 125 -9.99 0.04 -5.97
C ARG A 125 -10.28 -0.45 -4.57
N GLU A 126 -10.61 -1.71 -4.43
CA GLU A 126 -11.02 -2.33 -3.16
C GLU A 126 -9.84 -2.46 -2.18
N HIS A 127 -8.72 -2.99 -2.66
CA HIS A 127 -7.61 -3.37 -1.79
C HIS A 127 -6.50 -2.32 -1.69
N PHE A 128 -6.45 -1.33 -2.59
CA PHE A 128 -5.44 -0.28 -2.57
C PHE A 128 -6.00 1.11 -2.28
N LEU A 129 -7.09 1.52 -2.94
CA LEU A 129 -7.63 2.87 -2.81
C LEU A 129 -8.58 3.00 -1.61
N ALA A 130 -9.49 2.05 -1.44
CA ALA A 130 -10.51 2.13 -0.40
C ALA A 130 -9.95 2.21 1.03
N PRO A 131 -8.93 1.45 1.42
CA PRO A 131 -8.30 1.61 2.74
C PRO A 131 -7.76 3.03 2.98
N ARG A 132 -7.07 3.61 2.00
CA ARG A 132 -6.52 4.98 2.11
C ARG A 132 -7.62 6.04 2.24
N LEU A 133 -8.73 5.88 1.53
CA LEU A 133 -9.89 6.75 1.68
C LEU A 133 -10.50 6.62 3.07
N ALA A 134 -10.59 5.40 3.60
CA ALA A 134 -11.11 5.15 4.94
C ALA A 134 -10.23 5.78 6.03
N ASP A 135 -8.91 5.61 5.93
CA ASP A 135 -7.95 6.19 6.88
C ASP A 135 -8.01 7.73 6.87
N LEU A 136 -7.98 8.33 5.68
CA LEU A 136 -8.06 9.79 5.56
C LEU A 136 -9.42 10.32 6.05
N LYS A 137 -10.51 9.62 5.76
CA LYS A 137 -11.83 9.96 6.29
C LYS A 137 -11.86 9.95 7.82
N ALA A 138 -11.24 8.97 8.44
CA ALA A 138 -11.15 8.90 9.90
C ALA A 138 -10.31 10.05 10.48
N ILE A 139 -9.18 10.40 9.84
CA ILE A 139 -8.36 11.55 10.22
C ILE A 139 -9.17 12.85 10.15
N LEU A 140 -9.83 13.10 9.03
CA LEU A 140 -10.66 14.31 8.84
C LEU A 140 -11.83 14.38 9.84
N ALA A 141 -12.49 13.25 10.14
CA ALA A 141 -13.56 13.19 11.11
C ALA A 141 -13.07 13.53 12.54
N ARG A 142 -11.88 13.05 12.93
CA ARG A 142 -11.26 13.43 14.21
C ARG A 142 -10.89 14.91 14.23
N ALA A 143 -10.28 15.43 13.18
CA ALA A 143 -9.93 16.84 13.07
C ALA A 143 -11.16 17.74 13.19
N LYS A 144 -12.27 17.38 12.51
CA LYS A 144 -13.55 18.09 12.65
C LYS A 144 -14.09 18.06 14.07
N LYS A 145 -14.04 16.89 14.74
CA LYS A 145 -14.51 16.73 16.11
C LYS A 145 -13.70 17.56 17.12
N ARG A 146 -12.38 17.72 16.86
CA ARG A 146 -11.50 18.55 17.71
C ARG A 146 -11.61 20.05 17.42
N GLY A 147 -12.20 20.43 16.28
CA GLY A 147 -12.22 21.82 15.82
C GLY A 147 -10.95 22.27 15.10
N ASP A 148 -10.12 21.31 14.66
CA ASP A 148 -8.89 21.58 13.89
C ASP A 148 -9.22 22.00 12.45
N ILE A 149 -10.41 21.61 11.94
CA ILE A 149 -10.95 22.01 10.63
C ILE A 149 -12.41 22.43 10.77
N ASP A 150 -12.84 23.44 10.02
CA ASP A 150 -14.20 23.98 10.11
C ASP A 150 -15.23 23.16 9.33
N THR A 151 -14.83 22.60 8.21
CA THR A 151 -15.70 21.81 7.31
C THR A 151 -15.05 20.51 6.90
N MET A 152 -15.88 19.49 6.61
CA MET A 152 -15.38 18.23 6.05
C MET A 152 -15.21 18.39 4.54
N PRO A 153 -13.98 18.34 4.01
CA PRO A 153 -13.78 18.34 2.56
C PRO A 153 -14.23 17.00 1.95
N PRO A 154 -14.58 16.95 0.64
CA PRO A 154 -14.75 15.69 -0.06
C PRO A 154 -13.48 14.84 0.06
N VAL A 155 -13.61 13.60 0.56
CA VAL A 155 -12.46 12.77 0.95
C VAL A 155 -11.58 12.39 -0.26
N ASP A 156 -12.17 12.22 -1.42
CA ASP A 156 -11.46 11.95 -2.69
C ASP A 156 -10.62 13.14 -3.15
N VAL A 157 -11.15 14.36 -3.00
CA VAL A 157 -10.41 15.60 -3.27
C VAL A 157 -9.28 15.78 -2.26
N ALA A 158 -9.56 15.57 -0.98
CA ALA A 158 -8.54 15.64 0.06
C ALA A 158 -7.42 14.60 -0.18
N LEU A 159 -7.76 13.36 -0.54
CA LEU A 159 -6.77 12.33 -0.87
C LEU A 159 -5.92 12.76 -2.07
N SER A 160 -6.53 13.28 -3.12
CA SER A 160 -5.82 13.75 -4.31
C SER A 160 -4.87 14.90 -4.00
N LEU A 161 -5.31 15.87 -3.18
CA LEU A 161 -4.49 16.98 -2.72
C LEU A 161 -3.27 16.52 -1.91
N VAL A 162 -3.49 15.57 -1.01
CA VAL A 162 -2.47 15.11 -0.06
C VAL A 162 -1.45 14.18 -0.72
N THR A 163 -1.89 13.28 -1.61
CA THR A 163 -1.03 12.26 -2.22
C THR A 163 -0.53 12.64 -3.61
N GLY A 164 -1.25 13.51 -4.32
CA GLY A 164 -0.92 13.94 -5.69
C GLY A 164 0.50 14.45 -5.85
N PRO A 165 1.00 15.36 -4.99
CA PRO A 165 2.38 15.85 -5.07
C PRO A 165 3.42 14.74 -4.94
N LEU A 166 3.18 13.72 -4.08
CA LEU A 166 4.09 12.59 -3.90
C LEU A 166 4.16 11.73 -5.16
N TYR A 167 2.99 11.37 -5.72
CA TYR A 167 2.91 10.59 -6.95
C TYR A 167 3.45 11.35 -8.15
N HIS A 168 3.15 12.65 -8.25
CA HIS A 168 3.67 13.49 -9.34
C HIS A 168 5.20 13.52 -9.31
N ARG A 169 5.79 13.78 -8.15
CA ARG A 169 7.24 13.84 -8.00
C ARG A 169 7.91 12.50 -8.30
N ALA A 170 7.38 11.41 -7.72
CA ALA A 170 7.98 10.09 -7.88
C ALA A 170 7.80 9.52 -9.29
N TYR A 171 6.63 9.70 -9.91
CA TYR A 171 6.27 8.97 -11.13
C TYR A 171 6.23 9.80 -12.41
N HIS A 172 6.21 11.12 -12.32
CA HIS A 172 6.25 12.00 -13.49
C HIS A 172 7.55 12.77 -13.59
N LEU A 173 8.16 13.14 -12.45
CA LEU A 173 9.44 13.85 -12.45
C LEU A 173 10.62 12.90 -12.23
N ASP A 174 10.39 11.66 -11.85
CA ASP A 174 11.44 10.68 -11.49
C ASP A 174 12.41 11.23 -10.44
N GLU A 175 11.86 11.95 -9.44
CA GLU A 175 12.63 12.59 -8.40
C GLU A 175 12.36 11.95 -7.02
N PRO A 176 13.37 11.89 -6.14
CA PRO A 176 13.21 11.29 -4.81
C PRO A 176 12.27 12.11 -3.92
N LEU A 177 11.52 11.42 -3.06
CA LEU A 177 10.69 12.03 -2.02
C LEU A 177 11.55 12.45 -0.82
N THR A 178 12.31 13.52 -0.97
CA THR A 178 13.18 13.99 0.12
C THR A 178 12.38 14.33 1.39
N PRO A 179 12.96 14.19 2.59
CA PRO A 179 12.31 14.59 3.85
C PRO A 179 11.77 16.02 3.84
N ALA A 180 12.51 16.94 3.21
CA ALA A 180 12.09 18.33 3.07
C ALA A 180 10.84 18.46 2.18
N PHE A 181 10.78 17.73 1.07
CA PHE A 181 9.62 17.72 0.18
C PHE A 181 8.38 17.16 0.89
N VAL A 182 8.52 16.02 1.59
CA VAL A 182 7.43 15.40 2.36
C VAL A 182 6.93 16.35 3.44
N LYS A 183 7.83 17.00 4.18
CA LYS A 183 7.48 18.00 5.20
C LYS A 183 6.69 19.17 4.61
N ASN A 184 7.13 19.71 3.48
CA ASN A 184 6.43 20.82 2.81
C ASN A 184 5.06 20.37 2.30
N THR A 185 4.94 19.18 1.71
CA THR A 185 3.65 18.62 1.28
C THR A 185 2.66 18.56 2.45
N ILE A 186 3.09 18.08 3.61
CA ILE A 186 2.27 18.05 4.83
C ILE A 186 1.81 19.46 5.19
N ALA A 187 2.72 20.42 5.29
CA ALA A 187 2.41 21.78 5.70
C ALA A 187 1.40 22.48 4.77
N TYR A 188 1.56 22.32 3.44
CA TYR A 188 0.62 22.86 2.47
C TYR A 188 -0.74 22.15 2.52
N ALA A 189 -0.76 20.82 2.67
CA ALA A 189 -1.99 20.07 2.76
C ALA A 189 -2.78 20.44 4.02
N VAL A 190 -2.13 20.58 5.18
CA VAL A 190 -2.76 21.06 6.42
C VAL A 190 -3.41 22.42 6.20
N ARG A 191 -2.68 23.40 5.67
CA ARG A 191 -3.24 24.74 5.41
C ARG A 191 -4.45 24.71 4.50
N ALA A 192 -4.38 23.94 3.41
CA ALA A 192 -5.46 23.87 2.44
C ALA A 192 -6.72 23.17 2.96
N LEU A 193 -6.57 22.25 3.92
CA LEU A 193 -7.69 21.49 4.49
C LEU A 193 -8.21 22.10 5.80
N SER A 194 -7.51 23.07 6.38
CA SER A 194 -7.94 23.81 7.61
C SER A 194 -8.62 25.15 7.28
N ALA A 195 -8.73 25.52 6.03
CA ALA A 195 -9.32 26.77 5.56
C ALA A 195 -10.85 26.76 5.53
#